data_0334fd096a72f6d24fab7c6d0b34a119
#
_entry.id   0334fd096a72f6d24fab7c6d0b34a119
#
_cell.length_a   1.000
_cell.length_b   1.000
_cell.length_c   1.000
_cell.angle_alpha   90.00
_cell.angle_beta   90.00
_cell.angle_gamma   90.00
#
_symmetry.space_group_name_H-M   'P 1'
#
loop_
_entity.id
_entity.type
_entity.pdbx_description
1 polymer ?
#
loop_
_entity_poly.entity_id
_entity_poly.type
_entity_poly.pdbx_seq_one_letter_code
_entity_poly.pdbx_strand_id
1 'polypeptide(L)'
;MLQATYWGEERKRLFHILIDGKRIASQTLDADRPGEFFDVEYAIPETLTNGKDEVRVRFEPEPGNTAGPVFGVRIFVPKMTAV
;
A
#
# COMPACT_ATOMS: atom_id res chain seq x y z
N MET A 1 -7.44 -5.97 3.24
CA MET A 1 -5.96 -6.07 3.16
C MET A 1 -5.49 -5.56 1.81
N LEU A 2 -4.56 -4.66 1.79
CA LEU A 2 -3.91 -4.18 0.59
C LEU A 2 -2.49 -4.70 0.57
N GLN A 3 -2.06 -5.27 -0.56
CA GLN A 3 -0.69 -5.70 -0.76
C GLN A 3 -0.07 -4.87 -1.86
N ALA A 4 1.09 -4.27 -1.60
CA ALA A 4 1.83 -3.52 -2.60
C ALA A 4 3.23 -4.12 -2.76
N THR A 5 3.72 -4.14 -3.98
CA THR A 5 5.05 -4.67 -4.31
C THR A 5 6.00 -3.52 -4.61
N TYR A 6 7.12 -3.50 -3.92
CA TYR A 6 8.14 -2.46 -4.06
C TYR A 6 9.48 -3.05 -4.49
N TRP A 7 10.31 -2.19 -5.06
CA TRP A 7 11.70 -2.53 -5.36
C TRP A 7 12.59 -2.18 -4.18
N GLY A 8 13.36 -3.14 -3.71
CA GLY A 8 14.11 -3.01 -2.46
C GLY A 8 15.28 -2.03 -2.47
N GLU A 9 15.68 -1.52 -3.64
CA GLU A 9 16.76 -0.55 -3.72
C GLU A 9 16.30 0.91 -3.76
N GLU A 10 14.98 1.15 -3.72
CA GLU A 10 14.45 2.51 -3.66
C GLU A 10 14.88 3.21 -2.37
N ARG A 11 15.30 4.46 -2.49
CA ARG A 11 15.81 5.24 -1.36
C ARG A 11 15.05 6.53 -1.18
N LYS A 12 14.99 7.01 0.07
CA LYS A 12 14.43 8.32 0.42
C LYS A 12 13.01 8.50 -0.09
N ARG A 13 12.24 7.43 -0.04
CA ARG A 13 10.82 7.46 -0.40
C ARG A 13 10.01 7.46 0.88
N LEU A 14 9.19 8.48 1.04
CA LEU A 14 8.22 8.53 2.14
C LEU A 14 6.90 8.94 1.54
N PHE A 15 5.90 8.09 1.69
CA PHE A 15 4.59 8.35 1.11
C PHE A 15 3.51 7.73 1.97
N HIS A 16 2.29 8.16 1.71
CA HIS A 16 1.11 7.69 2.41
C HIS A 16 0.24 6.90 1.46
N ILE A 17 -0.44 5.89 1.99
CA ILE A 17 -1.38 5.08 1.22
C ILE A 17 -2.78 5.48 1.64
N LEU A 18 -3.61 5.86 0.66
CA LEU A 18 -4.97 6.31 0.90
C LEU A 18 -5.95 5.42 0.15
N ILE A 19 -7.08 5.15 0.79
CA ILE A 19 -8.23 4.49 0.19
C ILE A 19 -9.37 5.48 0.18
N ASP A 20 -9.85 5.82 -1.03
CA ASP A 20 -10.91 6.81 -1.21
C ASP A 20 -10.65 8.11 -0.44
N GLY A 21 -9.38 8.56 -0.47
CA GLY A 21 -8.97 9.80 0.19
C GLY A 21 -8.66 9.69 1.67
N LYS A 22 -8.79 8.52 2.25
CA LYS A 22 -8.49 8.31 3.67
C LYS A 22 -7.18 7.56 3.85
N ARG A 23 -6.29 8.12 4.65
CA ARG A 23 -4.98 7.51 4.92
C ARG A 23 -5.15 6.25 5.74
N ILE A 24 -4.60 5.14 5.26
CA ILE A 24 -4.58 3.88 5.99
C ILE A 24 -3.20 3.51 6.49
N ALA A 25 -2.14 4.02 5.87
CA ALA A 25 -0.78 3.67 6.23
C ALA A 25 0.21 4.67 5.67
N SER A 26 1.44 4.58 6.14
CA SER A 26 2.58 5.31 5.59
C SER A 26 3.71 4.33 5.37
N GLN A 27 4.53 4.56 4.34
CA GLN A 27 5.62 3.67 4.00
C GLN A 27 6.89 4.45 3.72
N THR A 28 7.98 3.95 4.27
CA THR A 28 9.32 4.46 4.00
C THR A 28 10.08 3.41 3.21
N LEU A 29 10.74 3.81 2.14
CA LEU A 29 11.62 2.95 1.37
C LEU A 29 13.03 3.55 1.44
N ASP A 30 13.97 2.78 1.96
CA ASP A 30 15.35 3.25 2.15
C ASP A 30 16.38 2.14 1.87
N ALA A 31 16.19 1.45 0.76
CA ALA A 31 17.09 0.41 0.27
C ALA A 31 17.33 -0.72 1.28
N ASP A 32 16.29 -1.11 2.02
CA ASP A 32 16.42 -2.13 3.06
C ASP A 32 16.57 -3.55 2.50
N ARG A 33 16.20 -3.75 1.24
CA ARG A 33 16.25 -5.07 0.60
C ARG A 33 16.85 -4.95 -0.81
N PRO A 34 18.13 -4.62 -0.91
CA PRO A 34 18.75 -4.41 -2.23
C PRO A 34 18.71 -5.67 -3.09
N GLY A 35 18.41 -5.46 -4.36
CA GLY A 35 18.40 -6.54 -5.34
C GLY A 35 17.16 -7.42 -5.34
N GLU A 36 16.10 -7.04 -4.63
CA GLU A 36 14.87 -7.85 -4.60
C GLU A 36 13.61 -7.02 -4.59
N PHE A 37 12.53 -7.63 -5.10
CA PHE A 37 11.19 -7.10 -4.91
C PHE A 37 10.65 -7.63 -3.58
N PHE A 38 9.81 -6.86 -2.93
CA PHE A 38 9.16 -7.31 -1.71
C PHE A 38 7.74 -6.77 -1.62
N ASP A 39 6.92 -7.51 -0.90
CA ASP A 39 5.53 -7.16 -0.70
C ASP A 39 5.30 -6.65 0.72
N VAL A 40 4.47 -5.64 0.85
CA VAL A 40 4.04 -5.14 2.15
C VAL A 40 2.52 -5.17 2.19
N GLU A 41 1.98 -5.64 3.29
CA GLU A 41 0.55 -5.70 3.50
C GLU A 41 0.09 -4.61 4.45
N TYR A 42 -1.02 -3.97 4.11
CA TYR A 42 -1.61 -2.92 4.93
C TYR A 42 -3.05 -3.29 5.25
N ALA A 43 -3.42 -3.13 6.51
CA ALA A 43 -4.79 -3.36 6.93
C ALA A 43 -5.69 -2.25 6.38
N ILE A 44 -6.84 -2.63 5.83
CA ILE A 44 -7.85 -1.67 5.38
C ILE A 44 -9.03 -1.78 6.35
N PRO A 45 -9.41 -0.68 7.02
CA PRO A 45 -10.60 -0.71 7.85
C PRO A 45 -11.83 -1.11 7.05
N GLU A 46 -12.63 -2.00 7.58
CA GLU A 46 -13.82 -2.49 6.89
C GLU A 46 -14.77 -1.37 6.48
N THR A 47 -14.82 -0.31 7.26
CA THR A 47 -15.66 0.84 6.96
C THR A 47 -15.32 1.52 5.63
N LEU A 48 -14.11 1.33 5.13
CA LEU A 48 -13.68 1.90 3.86
C LEU A 48 -14.03 1.03 2.65
N THR A 49 -14.30 -0.24 2.86
CA THR A 49 -14.60 -1.17 1.76
C THR A 49 -15.99 -1.77 1.84
N ASN A 50 -16.66 -1.65 2.97
CA ASN A 50 -17.97 -2.23 3.19
C ASN A 50 -19.01 -1.69 2.21
N GLY A 51 -19.66 -2.57 1.49
CA GLY A 51 -20.70 -2.19 0.53
C GLY A 51 -20.18 -1.57 -0.76
N LYS A 52 -18.89 -1.61 -1.01
CA LYS A 52 -18.28 -1.05 -2.23
C LYS A 52 -17.80 -2.15 -3.15
N ASP A 53 -18.02 -1.95 -4.44
CA ASP A 53 -17.52 -2.86 -5.48
C ASP A 53 -16.11 -2.48 -5.91
N GLU A 54 -15.73 -1.22 -5.71
CA GLU A 54 -14.39 -0.74 -6.04
C GLU A 54 -13.98 0.36 -5.09
N VAL A 55 -12.67 0.52 -4.93
CA VAL A 55 -12.08 1.59 -4.13
C VAL A 55 -10.93 2.21 -4.91
N ARG A 56 -10.64 3.46 -4.61
CA ARG A 56 -9.53 4.18 -5.24
C ARG A 56 -8.32 4.16 -4.31
N VAL A 57 -7.23 3.59 -4.77
CA VAL A 57 -5.97 3.56 -4.03
C VAL A 57 -5.06 4.67 -4.53
N ARG A 58 -4.49 5.43 -3.61
CA ARG A 58 -3.57 6.50 -3.95
C ARG A 58 -2.31 6.39 -3.11
N PHE A 59 -1.16 6.56 -3.75
CA PHE A 59 0.13 6.65 -3.09
C PHE A 59 0.57 8.10 -3.16
N GLU A 60 0.48 8.81 -2.03
CA GLU A 60 0.73 10.24 -1.96
C GLU A 60 2.06 10.53 -1.30
N PRO A 61 3.02 11.14 -2.02
CA PRO A 61 4.31 11.44 -1.42
C PRO A 61 4.19 12.53 -0.39
N GLU A 62 5.01 12.43 0.65
CA GLU A 62 5.17 13.50 1.62
C GLU A 62 5.82 14.69 0.93
N PRO A 63 5.50 15.95 1.29
CA PRO A 63 6.16 17.11 0.69
C PRO A 63 7.68 17.01 0.74
N GLY A 64 8.33 17.22 -0.41
CA GLY A 64 9.78 17.09 -0.54
C GLY A 64 10.25 15.67 -0.84
N ASN A 65 9.35 14.71 -0.94
CA ASN A 65 9.67 13.32 -1.26
C ASN A 65 8.91 12.89 -2.51
N THR A 66 9.24 11.70 -3.00
CA THR A 66 8.51 11.08 -4.10
C THR A 66 7.99 9.73 -3.63
N ALA A 67 6.88 9.27 -4.23
CA ALA A 67 6.30 8.00 -3.85
C ALA A 67 7.12 6.81 -4.34
N GLY A 68 7.86 6.96 -5.41
CA GLY A 68 8.59 5.87 -6.02
C GLY A 68 7.66 4.94 -6.80
N PRO A 69 8.21 4.06 -7.63
CA PRO A 69 7.41 3.13 -8.40
C PRO A 69 6.81 2.03 -7.53
N VAL A 70 5.58 1.66 -7.85
CA VAL A 70 4.89 0.52 -7.26
C VAL A 70 4.73 -0.51 -8.36
N PHE A 71 5.23 -1.72 -8.12
CA PHE A 71 5.29 -2.74 -9.16
C PHE A 71 4.08 -3.67 -9.17
N GLY A 72 3.28 -3.64 -8.12
CA GLY A 72 2.05 -4.40 -8.07
C GLY A 72 1.20 -3.94 -6.90
N VAL A 73 -0.11 -3.97 -7.10
CA VAL A 73 -1.07 -3.64 -6.04
C VAL A 73 -2.17 -4.67 -6.09
N ARG A 74 -2.52 -5.20 -4.94
CA ARG A 74 -3.59 -6.18 -4.81
C ARG A 74 -4.41 -5.88 -3.57
N ILE A 75 -5.72 -5.91 -3.73
CA ILE A 75 -6.64 -5.82 -2.60
C ILE A 75 -7.34 -7.15 -2.48
N PHE A 76 -7.36 -7.70 -1.29
CA PHE A 76 -8.10 -8.93 -1.04
C PHE A 76 -8.78 -8.87 0.33
N VAL A 77 -9.91 -9.53 0.40
CA VAL A 77 -10.67 -9.66 1.63
C VAL A 77 -10.34 -11.02 2.21
N PRO A 78 -9.96 -11.09 3.48
CA PRO A 78 -9.73 -12.39 4.10
C PRO A 78 -10.99 -13.23 3.97
N LYS A 79 -10.84 -14.44 3.44
CA LYS A 79 -11.96 -15.33 3.27
C LYS A 79 -12.41 -15.81 4.64
N MET A 80 -13.59 -15.38 5.03
CA MET A 80 -14.19 -15.91 6.25
C MET A 80 -14.68 -17.30 5.96
N THR A 81 -14.05 -18.27 6.59
CA THR A 81 -14.51 -19.63 6.52
C THR A 81 -15.64 -19.76 7.51
N ALA A 82 -16.86 -19.87 7.00
CA ALA A 82 -17.98 -20.18 7.85
C ALA A 82 -17.85 -21.64 8.27
N VAL A 83 -17.88 -21.84 9.53
CA VAL A 83 -17.82 -23.19 10.09
C VAL A 83 -19.22 -23.60 10.53
#